data_7b9c85fb202f4321c491081c7086e3b0
#
_entry.id   7b9c85fb202f4321c491081c7086e3b0
#
_cell.length_a   1.000
_cell.length_b   1.000
_cell.length_c   1.000
_cell.angle_alpha   90.00
_cell.angle_beta   90.00
_cell.angle_gamma   90.00
#
_symmetry.space_group_name_H-M   'P 1'
#
loop_
_entity.id
_entity.type
_entity.pdbx_description
1 polymer ?
#
loop_
_entity_poly.entity_id
_entity_poly.type
_entity_poly.pdbx_seq_one_letter_code
_entity_poly.pdbx_strand_id
1 'polypeptide(L)'
;TAGGISVFFYLLYLLTASTLKPPPVRTDATLRFANFTDVLKIPHNRFLFLFSGINFGLYYVLQTVIGKKFLEDFCCFAPDPAAWVLSLMGTLSAVSGLLLAILSRCTGNRRRIFCRIAGTMCVTAFSALTILLLCDIRTGWIAVVFCLFSLTASMSTITIPLLRETNTPSLSGPAICFMNFSFYLAVAFFGNLTGFLMNCFPPESRNGALIYGRNSYLAVFAVLTLFAIPVFLCSLRMRETMGKQQFLK
;
A
#
# COMPACT_ATOMS: atom_id res chain seq x y z
N THR A 1 3.87 15.67 -21.54
CA THR A 1 2.73 14.82 -21.18
C THR A 1 3.22 13.44 -20.76
N ALA A 2 2.50 12.75 -19.84
CA ALA A 2 2.88 11.42 -19.32
C ALA A 2 3.09 10.38 -20.43
N GLY A 3 2.31 10.45 -21.53
CA GLY A 3 2.47 9.57 -22.68
C GLY A 3 3.83 9.72 -23.40
N GLY A 4 4.34 10.96 -23.53
CA GLY A 4 5.65 11.19 -24.13
C GLY A 4 6.80 10.59 -23.33
N ILE A 5 6.71 10.67 -21.99
CA ILE A 5 7.69 10.06 -21.09
C ILE A 5 7.68 8.54 -21.23
N SER A 6 6.49 7.92 -21.28
CA SER A 6 6.37 6.46 -21.46
C SER A 6 6.95 5.99 -22.80
N VAL A 7 6.69 6.72 -23.88
CA VAL A 7 7.27 6.42 -25.21
C VAL A 7 8.79 6.54 -25.18
N PHE A 8 9.33 7.60 -24.52
CA PHE A 8 10.78 7.77 -24.37
C PHE A 8 11.44 6.60 -23.65
N PHE A 9 10.90 6.17 -22.51
CA PHE A 9 11.42 5.01 -21.79
C PHE A 9 11.25 3.70 -22.55
N TYR A 10 10.19 3.55 -23.33
CA TYR A 10 10.00 2.38 -24.18
C TYR A 10 11.05 2.32 -25.31
N LEU A 11 11.34 3.44 -25.97
CA LEU A 11 12.39 3.52 -26.98
C LEU A 11 13.77 3.25 -26.37
N LEU A 12 14.07 3.80 -25.19
CA LEU A 12 15.30 3.54 -24.46
C LEU A 12 15.43 2.04 -24.10
N TYR A 13 14.34 1.41 -23.68
CA TYR A 13 14.30 -0.03 -23.43
C TYR A 13 14.59 -0.83 -24.71
N LEU A 14 13.97 -0.50 -25.84
CA LEU A 14 14.22 -1.20 -27.11
C LEU A 14 15.69 -1.09 -27.55
N LEU A 15 16.30 0.07 -27.38
CA LEU A 15 17.70 0.29 -27.70
C LEU A 15 18.64 -0.54 -26.80
N THR A 16 18.33 -0.65 -25.52
CA THR A 16 19.14 -1.42 -24.58
C THR A 16 18.83 -2.92 -24.61
N ALA A 17 17.60 -3.33 -24.86
CA ALA A 17 17.19 -4.73 -24.93
C ALA A 17 17.80 -5.48 -26.12
N SER A 18 18.06 -4.78 -27.24
CA SER A 18 18.72 -5.38 -28.42
C SER A 18 20.15 -5.84 -28.14
N THR A 19 20.80 -5.30 -27.11
CA THR A 19 22.18 -5.66 -26.72
C THR A 19 22.24 -6.76 -25.64
N LEU A 20 21.10 -7.09 -25.01
CA LEU A 20 21.05 -8.09 -23.94
C LEU A 20 20.67 -9.46 -24.52
N LYS A 21 21.56 -10.47 -24.33
CA LYS A 21 21.18 -11.85 -24.61
C LYS A 21 20.00 -12.25 -23.72
N PRO A 22 18.91 -12.80 -24.29
CA PRO A 22 17.80 -13.26 -23.48
C PRO A 22 18.30 -14.32 -22.49
N PRO A 23 17.88 -14.27 -21.22
CA PRO A 23 18.24 -15.31 -20.27
C PRO A 23 17.71 -16.65 -20.78
N PRO A 24 18.43 -17.78 -20.51
CA PRO A 24 17.96 -19.08 -20.94
C PRO A 24 16.56 -19.35 -20.41
N VAL A 25 15.63 -19.61 -21.32
CA VAL A 25 14.23 -19.93 -20.97
C VAL A 25 14.28 -21.26 -20.20
N ARG A 26 13.97 -21.21 -18.89
CA ARG A 26 13.74 -22.42 -18.11
C ARG A 26 12.39 -23.00 -18.57
N THR A 27 12.46 -24.01 -19.41
CA THR A 27 11.29 -24.72 -20.00
C THR A 27 10.46 -25.51 -18.97
N ASP A 28 10.96 -25.67 -17.74
CA ASP A 28 10.34 -26.57 -16.75
C ASP A 28 9.31 -25.91 -15.81
N ALA A 29 9.02 -24.61 -15.98
CA ALA A 29 8.06 -23.90 -15.15
C ALA A 29 6.65 -23.90 -15.79
N THR A 30 6.01 -25.06 -15.88
CA THR A 30 4.57 -25.10 -16.17
C THR A 30 3.81 -24.47 -15.00
N LEU A 31 3.15 -23.33 -15.24
CA LEU A 31 2.22 -22.71 -14.29
C LEU A 31 1.04 -23.67 -14.10
N ARG A 32 1.04 -24.43 -13.03
CA ARG A 32 -0.11 -25.26 -12.62
C ARG A 32 -0.92 -24.51 -11.56
N PHE A 33 -2.24 -24.61 -11.62
CA PHE A 33 -3.12 -24.06 -10.57
C PHE A 33 -2.76 -24.59 -9.17
N ALA A 34 -2.23 -25.83 -9.08
CA ALA A 34 -1.71 -26.39 -7.83
C ALA A 34 -0.63 -25.52 -7.18
N ASN A 35 0.17 -24.76 -7.93
CA ASN A 35 1.19 -23.89 -7.37
C ASN A 35 0.60 -22.72 -6.55
N PHE A 36 -0.60 -22.25 -6.89
CA PHE A 36 -1.27 -21.18 -6.12
C PHE A 36 -1.78 -21.69 -4.77
N THR A 37 -2.29 -22.92 -4.72
CA THR A 37 -2.72 -23.52 -3.45
C THR A 37 -1.52 -23.80 -2.55
N ASP A 38 -0.38 -24.23 -3.11
CA ASP A 38 0.85 -24.49 -2.36
C ASP A 38 1.44 -23.21 -1.77
N VAL A 39 1.38 -22.10 -2.51
CA VAL A 39 1.77 -20.76 -1.99
C VAL A 39 0.97 -20.39 -0.73
N LEU A 40 -0.33 -20.69 -0.72
CA LEU A 40 -1.22 -20.39 0.41
C LEU A 40 -1.06 -21.35 1.59
N LYS A 41 -0.52 -22.56 1.39
CA LYS A 41 -0.23 -23.49 2.49
C LYS A 41 0.89 -22.97 3.40
N ILE A 42 1.81 -22.15 2.87
CA ILE A 42 2.90 -21.56 3.64
C ILE A 42 2.34 -20.44 4.54
N PRO A 43 2.31 -20.57 5.88
CA PRO A 43 1.67 -19.59 6.78
C PRO A 43 2.31 -18.22 6.69
N HIS A 44 3.62 -18.14 6.46
CA HIS A 44 4.33 -16.87 6.31
C HIS A 44 3.81 -16.05 5.12
N ASN A 45 3.50 -16.70 4.01
CA ASN A 45 2.95 -16.03 2.82
C ASN A 45 1.59 -15.40 3.11
N ARG A 46 0.73 -16.08 3.88
CA ARG A 46 -0.60 -15.53 4.25
C ARG A 46 -0.46 -14.24 5.04
N PHE A 47 0.45 -14.19 6.02
CA PHE A 47 0.72 -12.96 6.78
C PHE A 47 1.27 -11.86 5.88
N LEU A 48 2.13 -12.22 4.92
CA LEU A 48 2.74 -11.27 3.99
C LEU A 48 1.69 -10.68 3.03
N PHE A 49 0.79 -11.50 2.51
CA PHE A 49 -0.30 -11.06 1.63
C PHE A 49 -1.30 -10.17 2.36
N LEU A 50 -1.70 -10.54 3.58
CA LEU A 50 -2.59 -9.73 4.40
C LEU A 50 -1.95 -8.39 4.75
N PHE A 51 -0.71 -8.41 5.24
CA PHE A 51 0.05 -7.19 5.55
C PHE A 51 0.12 -6.26 4.34
N SER A 52 0.61 -6.77 3.21
CA SER A 52 0.88 -5.98 2.02
C SER A 52 -0.42 -5.50 1.36
N GLY A 53 -1.41 -6.38 1.24
CA GLY A 53 -2.71 -6.07 0.62
C GLY A 53 -3.46 -5.02 1.42
N ILE A 54 -3.63 -5.22 2.73
CA ILE A 54 -4.37 -4.28 3.56
C ILE A 54 -3.64 -2.92 3.62
N ASN A 55 -2.33 -2.91 3.87
CA ASN A 55 -1.56 -1.66 3.92
C ASN A 55 -1.68 -0.85 2.62
N PHE A 56 -1.55 -1.52 1.47
CA PHE A 56 -1.69 -0.87 0.17
C PHE A 56 -3.12 -0.39 -0.09
N GLY A 57 -4.14 -1.19 0.25
CA GLY A 57 -5.54 -0.82 0.09
C GLY A 57 -5.93 0.39 0.95
N LEU A 58 -5.47 0.44 2.20
CA LEU A 58 -5.67 1.58 3.09
C LEU A 58 -5.01 2.86 2.56
N TYR A 59 -3.78 2.75 2.05
CA TYR A 59 -3.10 3.87 1.41
C TYR A 59 -3.86 4.36 0.19
N TYR A 60 -4.28 3.44 -0.66
CA TYR A 60 -4.97 3.77 -1.92
C TYR A 60 -6.30 4.48 -1.66
N VAL A 61 -7.08 4.00 -0.71
CA VAL A 61 -8.35 4.66 -0.33
C VAL A 61 -8.10 6.07 0.18
N LEU A 62 -7.09 6.25 1.02
CA LEU A 62 -6.76 7.58 1.55
C LEU A 62 -6.29 8.53 0.43
N GLN A 63 -5.49 8.05 -0.50
CA GLN A 63 -4.95 8.87 -1.58
C GLN A 63 -5.97 9.18 -2.67
N THR A 64 -6.80 8.21 -3.07
CA THR A 64 -7.59 8.33 -4.31
C THR A 64 -9.10 8.38 -4.09
N VAL A 65 -9.62 7.84 -2.98
CA VAL A 65 -11.07 7.73 -2.77
C VAL A 65 -11.59 8.87 -1.91
N ILE A 66 -11.08 9.01 -0.69
CA ILE A 66 -11.66 9.93 0.29
C ILE A 66 -10.76 11.10 0.68
N GLY A 67 -9.45 11.01 0.47
CA GLY A 67 -8.50 11.95 1.09
C GLY A 67 -8.73 13.40 0.68
N LYS A 68 -8.92 13.68 -0.62
CA LYS A 68 -9.19 15.05 -1.08
C LYS A 68 -10.46 15.59 -0.44
N LYS A 69 -11.54 14.82 -0.55
CA LYS A 69 -12.85 15.22 -0.03
C LYS A 69 -12.83 15.42 1.49
N PHE A 70 -12.11 14.58 2.22
CA PHE A 70 -11.91 14.71 3.65
C PHE A 70 -11.17 16.00 4.03
N LEU A 71 -10.11 16.36 3.29
CA LEU A 71 -9.37 17.60 3.50
C LEU A 71 -10.24 18.83 3.22
N GLU A 72 -11.08 18.77 2.20
CA GLU A 72 -12.00 19.86 1.85
C GLU A 72 -13.15 19.99 2.85
N ASP A 73 -13.86 18.91 3.12
CA ASP A 73 -15.10 18.93 3.92
C ASP A 73 -14.83 19.10 5.43
N PHE A 74 -13.87 18.35 5.97
CA PHE A 74 -13.59 18.35 7.39
C PHE A 74 -12.51 19.34 7.79
N CYS A 75 -11.38 19.36 7.05
CA CYS A 75 -10.26 20.23 7.39
C CYS A 75 -10.39 21.65 6.80
N CYS A 76 -11.44 21.90 6.00
CA CYS A 76 -11.69 23.18 5.35
C CYS A 76 -10.54 23.68 4.44
N PHE A 77 -9.81 22.75 3.83
CA PHE A 77 -8.81 23.11 2.84
C PHE A 77 -9.47 23.61 1.54
N ALA A 78 -8.89 24.60 0.90
CA ALA A 78 -9.28 24.94 -0.46
C ALA A 78 -8.93 23.77 -1.41
N PRO A 79 -9.62 23.65 -2.58
CA PRO A 79 -9.43 22.52 -3.50
C PRO A 79 -7.99 22.33 -3.98
N ASP A 80 -7.25 23.43 -4.23
CA ASP A 80 -5.86 23.37 -4.70
C ASP A 80 -4.88 22.87 -3.64
N PRO A 81 -4.84 23.41 -2.39
CA PRO A 81 -4.05 22.84 -1.31
C PRO A 81 -4.37 21.37 -1.02
N ALA A 82 -5.65 20.96 -1.04
CA ALA A 82 -6.03 19.56 -0.86
C ALA A 82 -5.43 18.67 -1.97
N ALA A 83 -5.50 19.10 -3.23
CA ALA A 83 -4.91 18.40 -4.37
C ALA A 83 -3.38 18.30 -4.25
N TRP A 84 -2.71 19.38 -3.77
CA TRP A 84 -1.27 19.36 -3.54
C TRP A 84 -0.84 18.36 -2.48
N VAL A 85 -1.60 18.20 -1.39
CA VAL A 85 -1.31 17.17 -0.37
C VAL A 85 -1.33 15.78 -0.99
N LEU A 86 -2.35 15.46 -1.80
CA LEU A 86 -2.44 14.13 -2.44
C LEU A 86 -1.34 13.91 -3.49
N SER A 87 -0.97 14.94 -4.24
CA SER A 87 0.15 14.89 -5.18
C SER A 87 1.47 14.65 -4.46
N LEU A 88 1.67 15.30 -3.31
CA LEU A 88 2.83 15.11 -2.46
C LEU A 88 2.85 13.68 -1.88
N MET A 89 1.72 13.13 -1.45
CA MET A 89 1.63 11.72 -1.03
C MET A 89 2.11 10.76 -2.12
N GLY A 90 1.67 10.96 -3.38
CA GLY A 90 2.10 10.15 -4.52
C GLY A 90 3.61 10.26 -4.77
N THR A 91 4.16 11.47 -4.72
CA THR A 91 5.59 11.72 -4.88
C THR A 91 6.40 11.07 -3.75
N LEU A 92 5.99 11.25 -2.49
CA LEU A 92 6.63 10.62 -1.33
C LEU A 92 6.55 9.10 -1.39
N SER A 93 5.45 8.54 -1.86
CA SER A 93 5.33 7.11 -2.10
C SER A 93 6.37 6.60 -3.10
N ALA A 94 6.55 7.28 -4.23
CA ALA A 94 7.54 6.91 -5.24
C ALA A 94 8.98 7.01 -4.68
N VAL A 95 9.30 8.11 -4.00
CA VAL A 95 10.61 8.33 -3.38
C VAL A 95 10.87 7.32 -2.26
N SER A 96 9.86 6.98 -1.47
CA SER A 96 9.99 6.01 -0.38
C SER A 96 10.43 4.63 -0.87
N GLY A 97 10.01 4.22 -2.07
CA GLY A 97 10.44 2.95 -2.67
C GLY A 97 11.95 2.89 -2.88
N LEU A 98 12.55 3.98 -3.38
CA LEU A 98 14.00 4.10 -3.55
C LEU A 98 14.73 4.14 -2.19
N LEU A 99 14.21 4.94 -1.26
CA LEU A 99 14.77 5.04 0.08
C LEU A 99 14.74 3.71 0.82
N LEU A 100 13.63 2.98 0.77
CA LEU A 100 13.49 1.65 1.38
C LEU A 100 14.46 0.64 0.78
N ALA A 101 14.69 0.68 -0.55
CA ALA A 101 15.67 -0.18 -1.20
C ALA A 101 17.09 0.07 -0.69
N ILE A 102 17.49 1.36 -0.59
CA ILE A 102 18.81 1.77 -0.10
C ILE A 102 18.95 1.41 1.39
N LEU A 103 18.00 1.85 2.23
CA LEU A 103 18.03 1.61 3.67
C LEU A 103 18.04 0.12 4.00
N SER A 104 17.28 -0.70 3.26
CA SER A 104 17.29 -2.15 3.44
C SER A 104 18.70 -2.74 3.20
N ARG A 105 19.40 -2.28 2.16
CA ARG A 105 20.78 -2.71 1.89
C ARG A 105 21.75 -2.24 2.96
N CYS A 106 21.67 -0.98 3.36
CA CYS A 106 22.54 -0.40 4.42
C CYS A 106 22.36 -1.10 5.78
N THR A 107 21.15 -1.59 6.07
CA THR A 107 20.87 -2.33 7.31
C THR A 107 21.13 -3.84 7.22
N GLY A 108 21.83 -4.30 6.18
CA GLY A 108 22.10 -5.72 5.99
C GLY A 108 20.85 -6.54 5.60
N ASN A 109 19.94 -5.94 4.87
CA ASN A 109 18.67 -6.54 4.43
C ASN A 109 17.77 -7.03 5.59
N ARG A 110 17.75 -6.30 6.70
CA ARG A 110 16.85 -6.57 7.84
C ARG A 110 15.42 -6.17 7.49
N ARG A 111 14.70 -7.04 6.78
CA ARG A 111 13.38 -6.73 6.21
C ARG A 111 12.28 -6.62 7.26
N ARG A 112 12.37 -7.39 8.31
CA ARG A 112 11.38 -7.43 9.40
C ARG A 112 11.20 -6.08 10.09
N ILE A 113 12.28 -5.31 10.26
CA ILE A 113 12.22 -4.00 10.93
C ILE A 113 11.37 -3.01 10.11
N PHE A 114 11.50 -3.00 8.79
CA PHE A 114 10.72 -2.13 7.91
C PHE A 114 9.23 -2.52 7.92
N CYS A 115 8.91 -3.82 7.92
CA CYS A 115 7.53 -4.27 8.05
C CYS A 115 6.92 -3.83 9.39
N ARG A 116 7.66 -3.90 10.48
CA ARG A 116 7.20 -3.44 11.81
C ARG A 116 6.99 -1.94 11.85
N ILE A 117 7.94 -1.15 11.32
CA ILE A 117 7.80 0.30 11.22
C ILE A 117 6.54 0.65 10.41
N ALA A 118 6.35 0.04 9.24
CA ALA A 118 5.19 0.30 8.40
C ALA A 118 3.88 -0.10 9.09
N GLY A 119 3.82 -1.27 9.75
CA GLY A 119 2.65 -1.69 10.51
C GLY A 119 2.32 -0.74 11.67
N THR A 120 3.34 -0.27 12.41
CA THR A 120 3.16 0.72 13.47
C THR A 120 2.66 2.05 12.90
N MET A 121 3.29 2.54 11.82
CA MET A 121 2.86 3.79 11.15
C MET A 121 1.42 3.68 10.65
N CYS A 122 1.01 2.52 10.13
CA CYS A 122 -0.36 2.30 9.68
C CYS A 122 -1.37 2.47 10.82
N VAL A 123 -1.17 1.77 11.94
CA VAL A 123 -2.08 1.87 13.10
C VAL A 123 -2.06 3.26 13.70
N THR A 124 -0.89 3.86 13.89
CA THR A 124 -0.79 5.19 14.50
C THR A 124 -1.41 6.27 13.63
N ALA A 125 -1.24 6.21 12.29
CA ALA A 125 -1.83 7.18 11.38
C ALA A 125 -3.37 7.13 11.41
N PHE A 126 -3.96 5.95 11.25
CA PHE A 126 -5.42 5.81 11.25
C PHE A 126 -6.02 6.06 12.64
N SER A 127 -5.36 5.65 13.73
CA SER A 127 -5.79 5.98 15.09
C SER A 127 -5.74 7.50 15.34
N ALA A 128 -4.68 8.17 14.90
CA ALA A 128 -4.57 9.63 15.03
C ALA A 128 -5.70 10.35 14.27
N LEU A 129 -5.97 9.94 13.01
CA LEU A 129 -7.06 10.50 12.22
C LEU A 129 -8.44 10.28 12.89
N THR A 130 -8.67 9.09 13.44
CA THR A 130 -9.91 8.77 14.15
C THR A 130 -10.04 9.60 15.43
N ILE A 131 -8.97 9.77 16.20
CA ILE A 131 -8.97 10.59 17.43
C ILE A 131 -9.21 12.07 17.11
N LEU A 132 -8.54 12.61 16.08
CA LEU A 132 -8.77 13.99 15.64
C LEU A 132 -10.23 14.23 15.24
N LEU A 133 -10.85 13.27 14.56
CA LEU A 133 -12.27 13.31 14.23
C LEU A 133 -13.15 13.20 15.47
N LEU A 134 -12.85 12.34 16.45
CA LEU A 134 -13.58 12.21 17.70
C LEU A 134 -13.55 13.51 18.51
N CYS A 135 -12.41 14.18 18.53
CA CYS A 135 -12.23 15.43 19.26
C CYS A 135 -12.67 16.68 18.45
N ASP A 136 -13.14 16.51 17.22
CA ASP A 136 -13.47 17.61 16.27
C ASP A 136 -12.29 18.59 16.07
N ILE A 137 -11.07 18.08 16.08
CA ILE A 137 -9.87 18.90 15.88
C ILE A 137 -9.59 19.04 14.39
N ARG A 138 -9.82 20.23 13.87
CA ARG A 138 -9.58 20.60 12.47
C ARG A 138 -8.23 21.29 12.35
N THR A 139 -7.24 20.52 11.96
CA THR A 139 -5.86 21.03 11.91
C THR A 139 -5.16 20.67 10.60
N GLY A 140 -4.29 21.55 10.12
CA GLY A 140 -3.43 21.29 8.96
C GLY A 140 -2.41 20.16 9.18
N TRP A 141 -2.14 19.77 10.44
CA TRP A 141 -1.26 18.63 10.75
C TRP A 141 -1.77 17.29 10.20
N ILE A 142 -3.05 17.21 9.85
CA ILE A 142 -3.63 16.04 9.16
C ILE A 142 -2.89 15.77 7.84
N ALA A 143 -2.50 16.81 7.10
CA ALA A 143 -1.70 16.66 5.89
C ALA A 143 -0.33 16.00 6.16
N VAL A 144 0.28 16.29 7.31
CA VAL A 144 1.54 15.64 7.73
C VAL A 144 1.32 14.16 8.01
N VAL A 145 0.21 13.79 8.66
CA VAL A 145 -0.15 12.37 8.90
C VAL A 145 -0.32 11.65 7.57
N PHE A 146 -0.99 12.26 6.58
CA PHE A 146 -1.15 11.72 5.22
C PHE A 146 0.21 11.48 4.55
N CYS A 147 1.09 12.48 4.58
CA CYS A 147 2.42 12.40 3.99
C CYS A 147 3.30 11.33 4.67
N LEU A 148 3.28 11.25 5.99
CA LEU A 148 4.04 10.24 6.73
C LEU A 148 3.52 8.83 6.41
N PHE A 149 2.19 8.63 6.36
CA PHE A 149 1.63 7.34 6.02
C PHE A 149 1.98 6.90 4.59
N SER A 150 2.10 7.85 3.65
CA SER A 150 2.46 7.54 2.26
C SER A 150 3.84 6.88 2.12
N LEU A 151 4.74 7.05 3.10
CA LEU A 151 6.04 6.39 3.12
C LEU A 151 5.91 4.85 3.23
N THR A 152 4.77 4.36 3.71
CA THR A 152 4.49 2.91 3.80
C THR A 152 3.93 2.31 2.52
N ALA A 153 3.55 3.13 1.54
CA ALA A 153 2.90 2.68 0.30
C ALA A 153 3.79 1.76 -0.56
N SER A 154 5.09 2.03 -0.59
CA SER A 154 6.05 1.29 -1.41
C SER A 154 6.70 0.10 -0.69
N MET A 155 6.00 -0.49 0.29
CA MET A 155 6.49 -1.67 1.03
C MET A 155 6.70 -2.90 0.15
N SER A 156 6.16 -2.94 -1.07
CA SER A 156 6.45 -3.97 -2.07
C SER A 156 7.96 -4.13 -2.33
N THR A 157 8.74 -3.04 -2.23
CA THR A 157 10.22 -3.05 -2.33
C THR A 157 10.88 -3.92 -1.27
N ILE A 158 10.24 -4.10 -0.11
CA ILE A 158 10.71 -4.96 0.98
C ILE A 158 10.05 -6.34 0.92
N THR A 159 8.74 -6.39 0.65
CA THR A 159 7.95 -7.63 0.75
C THR A 159 8.13 -8.56 -0.44
N ILE A 160 8.37 -8.05 -1.67
CA ILE A 160 8.66 -8.91 -2.83
C ILE A 160 9.97 -9.65 -2.68
N PRO A 161 11.11 -9.01 -2.34
CA PRO A 161 12.33 -9.76 -2.03
C PRO A 161 12.16 -10.74 -0.86
N LEU A 162 11.46 -10.36 0.21
CA LEU A 162 11.18 -11.26 1.33
C LEU A 162 10.41 -12.50 0.86
N LEU A 163 9.43 -12.32 -0.02
CA LEU A 163 8.67 -13.41 -0.60
C LEU A 163 9.55 -14.36 -1.44
N ARG A 164 10.50 -13.81 -2.21
CA ARG A 164 11.47 -14.60 -2.98
C ARG A 164 12.46 -15.35 -2.11
N GLU A 165 12.85 -14.78 -0.98
CA GLU A 165 13.78 -15.38 -0.03
C GLU A 165 13.16 -16.53 0.77
N THR A 166 11.84 -16.50 0.95
CA THR A 166 11.10 -17.52 1.74
C THR A 166 10.45 -18.62 0.89
N ASN A 167 10.33 -18.42 -0.41
CA ASN A 167 9.72 -19.38 -1.33
C ASN A 167 10.76 -20.01 -2.27
N THR A 168 10.53 -21.27 -2.66
CA THR A 168 11.35 -21.92 -3.68
C THR A 168 11.28 -21.17 -5.02
N PRO A 169 12.28 -21.26 -5.88
CA PRO A 169 12.26 -20.59 -7.19
C PRO A 169 11.03 -20.91 -8.04
N SER A 170 10.50 -22.14 -7.94
CA SER A 170 9.28 -22.57 -8.64
C SER A 170 8.01 -21.91 -8.14
N LEU A 171 7.94 -21.56 -6.84
CA LEU A 171 6.78 -20.90 -6.22
C LEU A 171 6.89 -19.38 -6.19
N SER A 172 8.08 -18.81 -6.42
CA SER A 172 8.29 -17.35 -6.31
C SER A 172 7.45 -16.56 -7.31
N GLY A 173 7.31 -17.02 -8.55
CA GLY A 173 6.46 -16.38 -9.56
C GLY A 173 4.97 -16.37 -9.16
N PRO A 174 4.35 -17.55 -8.91
CA PRO A 174 2.97 -17.64 -8.40
C PRO A 174 2.74 -16.82 -7.13
N ALA A 175 3.69 -16.79 -6.20
CA ALA A 175 3.58 -16.03 -4.97
C ALA A 175 3.54 -14.50 -5.21
N ILE A 176 4.36 -13.99 -6.14
CA ILE A 176 4.34 -12.56 -6.52
C ILE A 176 3.01 -12.22 -7.21
N CYS A 177 2.51 -13.08 -8.10
CA CYS A 177 1.20 -12.89 -8.74
C CYS A 177 0.09 -12.81 -7.68
N PHE A 178 0.10 -13.71 -6.69
CA PHE A 178 -0.89 -13.70 -5.61
C PHE A 178 -0.78 -12.45 -4.73
N MET A 179 0.43 -11.95 -4.48
CA MET A 179 0.62 -10.71 -3.75
C MET A 179 0.04 -9.50 -4.51
N ASN A 180 0.28 -9.41 -5.83
CA ASN A 180 -0.33 -8.36 -6.65
C ASN A 180 -1.86 -8.49 -6.67
N PHE A 181 -2.39 -9.70 -6.77
CA PHE A 181 -3.82 -9.93 -6.63
C PHE A 181 -4.37 -9.42 -5.29
N SER A 182 -3.66 -9.68 -4.18
CA SER A 182 -4.07 -9.22 -2.85
C SER A 182 -4.07 -7.69 -2.73
N PHE A 183 -3.18 -6.97 -3.42
CA PHE A 183 -3.19 -5.51 -3.48
C PHE A 183 -4.49 -4.99 -4.08
N TYR A 184 -4.83 -5.44 -5.29
CA TYR A 184 -6.01 -4.93 -5.99
C TYR A 184 -7.32 -5.42 -5.38
N LEU A 185 -7.34 -6.62 -4.82
CA LEU A 185 -8.48 -7.11 -4.05
C LEU A 185 -8.75 -6.22 -2.83
N ALA A 186 -7.70 -5.83 -2.11
CA ALA A 186 -7.82 -4.93 -0.97
C ALA A 186 -8.27 -3.52 -1.40
N VAL A 187 -7.75 -2.99 -2.53
CA VAL A 187 -8.19 -1.71 -3.08
C VAL A 187 -9.69 -1.75 -3.42
N ALA A 188 -10.13 -2.81 -4.10
CA ALA A 188 -11.55 -2.97 -4.44
C ALA A 188 -12.41 -3.10 -3.17
N PHE A 189 -11.99 -3.91 -2.20
CA PHE A 189 -12.71 -4.10 -0.95
C PHE A 189 -12.84 -2.80 -0.17
N PHE A 190 -11.74 -2.11 0.12
CA PHE A 190 -11.77 -0.88 0.91
C PHE A 190 -12.41 0.29 0.18
N GLY A 191 -12.26 0.38 -1.15
CA GLY A 191 -12.95 1.39 -1.95
C GLY A 191 -14.47 1.24 -1.86
N ASN A 192 -15.00 0.03 -2.06
CA ASN A 192 -16.42 -0.24 -1.94
C ASN A 192 -16.92 -0.09 -0.50
N LEU A 193 -16.17 -0.57 0.48
CA LEU A 193 -16.51 -0.42 1.91
C LEU A 193 -16.61 1.05 2.31
N THR A 194 -15.66 1.87 1.86
CA THR A 194 -15.67 3.32 2.12
C THR A 194 -16.89 3.98 1.48
N GLY A 195 -17.17 3.68 0.22
CA GLY A 195 -18.37 4.20 -0.45
C GLY A 195 -19.66 3.77 0.23
N PHE A 196 -19.76 2.51 0.65
CA PHE A 196 -20.91 2.01 1.41
C PHE A 196 -21.10 2.77 2.73
N LEU A 197 -20.02 2.93 3.52
CA LEU A 197 -20.07 3.65 4.78
C LEU A 197 -20.45 5.13 4.60
N MET A 198 -19.91 5.79 3.57
CA MET A 198 -20.27 7.18 3.26
C MET A 198 -21.75 7.31 2.90
N ASN A 199 -22.32 6.35 2.18
CA ASN A 199 -23.74 6.36 1.80
C ASN A 199 -24.70 6.13 2.98
N CYS A 200 -24.22 5.59 4.11
CA CYS A 200 -25.02 5.47 5.33
C CYS A 200 -25.31 6.84 5.96
N PHE A 201 -24.59 7.89 5.57
CA PHE A 201 -24.73 9.25 6.09
C PHE A 201 -25.03 10.19 4.92
N PRO A 202 -26.27 10.71 4.80
CA PRO A 202 -26.62 11.58 3.68
C PRO A 202 -25.79 12.86 3.71
N PRO A 203 -25.20 13.25 2.57
CA PRO A 203 -24.45 14.49 2.46
C PRO A 203 -25.39 15.70 2.48
N GLU A 204 -24.91 16.82 3.02
CA GLU A 204 -25.58 18.11 2.88
C GLU A 204 -25.24 18.75 1.54
N SER A 205 -26.25 19.29 0.84
CA SER A 205 -26.02 20.07 -0.37
C SER A 205 -25.79 21.54 0.02
N ARG A 206 -24.59 22.05 -0.24
CA ARG A 206 -24.24 23.44 0.00
C ARG A 206 -23.69 24.06 -1.29
N ASN A 207 -24.37 25.05 -1.84
CA ASN A 207 -23.99 25.72 -3.08
C ASN A 207 -23.74 24.76 -4.26
N GLY A 208 -24.57 23.68 -4.38
CA GLY A 208 -24.43 22.68 -5.43
C GLY A 208 -23.31 21.65 -5.22
N ALA A 209 -22.52 21.77 -4.15
CA ALA A 209 -21.54 20.77 -3.74
C ALA A 209 -22.10 19.88 -2.62
N LEU A 210 -21.83 18.56 -2.73
CA LEU A 210 -22.16 17.60 -1.68
C LEU A 210 -21.06 17.65 -0.61
N ILE A 211 -21.42 17.97 0.63
CA ILE A 211 -20.50 18.02 1.78
C ILE A 211 -20.88 16.91 2.75
N TYR A 212 -19.92 16.03 3.04
CA TYR A 212 -20.12 14.99 4.03
C TYR A 212 -19.81 15.48 5.44
N GLY A 213 -20.68 15.13 6.37
CA GLY A 213 -20.54 15.51 7.77
C GLY A 213 -19.40 14.72 8.47
N ARG A 214 -18.96 15.22 9.62
CA ARG A 214 -17.95 14.59 10.47
C ARG A 214 -18.24 13.11 10.76
N ASN A 215 -19.50 12.74 11.01
CA ASN A 215 -19.89 11.37 11.38
C ASN A 215 -19.63 10.36 10.24
N SER A 216 -19.78 10.79 8.98
CA SER A 216 -19.46 9.95 7.82
C SER A 216 -17.97 9.57 7.82
N TYR A 217 -17.10 10.57 7.97
CA TYR A 217 -15.65 10.36 8.02
C TYR A 217 -15.24 9.58 9.27
N LEU A 218 -15.85 9.85 10.43
CA LEU A 218 -15.58 9.13 11.66
C LEU A 218 -15.88 7.63 11.51
N ALA A 219 -17.03 7.27 10.92
CA ALA A 219 -17.38 5.88 10.66
C ALA A 219 -16.35 5.20 9.74
N VAL A 220 -15.95 5.88 8.65
CA VAL A 220 -14.95 5.36 7.73
C VAL A 220 -13.60 5.17 8.44
N PHE A 221 -13.05 6.21 9.08
CA PHE A 221 -11.72 6.11 9.70
C PHE A 221 -11.70 5.16 10.89
N ALA A 222 -12.77 5.04 11.65
CA ALA A 222 -12.89 4.05 12.73
C ALA A 222 -12.79 2.61 12.16
N VAL A 223 -13.51 2.32 11.08
CA VAL A 223 -13.45 1.01 10.42
C VAL A 223 -12.08 0.77 9.81
N LEU A 224 -11.48 1.75 9.12
CA LEU A 224 -10.12 1.60 8.56
C LEU A 224 -9.07 1.41 9.67
N THR A 225 -9.25 2.02 10.84
CA THR A 225 -8.40 1.78 12.03
C THR A 225 -8.48 0.32 12.49
N LEU A 226 -9.68 -0.28 12.52
CA LEU A 226 -9.83 -1.69 12.84
C LEU A 226 -9.05 -2.59 11.86
N PHE A 227 -9.03 -2.24 10.57
CA PHE A 227 -8.24 -2.97 9.57
C PHE A 227 -6.74 -2.65 9.62
N ALA A 228 -6.32 -1.56 10.20
CA ALA A 228 -4.89 -1.27 10.42
C ALA A 228 -4.29 -2.17 11.51
N ILE A 229 -5.09 -2.65 12.48
CA ILE A 229 -4.63 -3.57 13.53
C ILE A 229 -4.07 -4.89 12.94
N PRO A 230 -4.76 -5.62 12.05
CA PRO A 230 -4.20 -6.78 11.36
C PRO A 230 -2.88 -6.50 10.63
N VAL A 231 -2.70 -5.31 10.03
CA VAL A 231 -1.41 -4.94 9.39
C VAL A 231 -0.29 -4.97 10.42
N PHE A 232 -0.49 -4.35 11.57
CA PHE A 232 0.49 -4.36 12.66
C PHE A 232 0.75 -5.78 13.17
N LEU A 233 -0.29 -6.57 13.46
CA LEU A 233 -0.15 -7.93 13.97
C LEU A 233 0.58 -8.85 12.98
N CYS A 234 0.27 -8.75 11.68
CA CYS A 234 0.98 -9.47 10.64
C CYS A 234 2.46 -9.07 10.57
N SER A 235 2.78 -7.78 10.75
CA SER A 235 4.16 -7.30 10.74
C SER A 235 5.03 -7.94 11.84
N LEU A 236 4.43 -8.25 13.00
CA LEU A 236 5.11 -8.93 14.10
C LEU A 236 5.46 -10.39 13.77
N ARG A 237 4.66 -11.04 12.92
CA ARG A 237 4.84 -12.45 12.48
C ARG A 237 5.81 -12.60 11.31
N MET A 238 6.32 -11.51 10.74
CA MET A 238 7.29 -11.57 9.66
C MET A 238 8.59 -12.21 10.13
N ARG A 239 9.16 -13.09 9.30
CA ARG A 239 10.47 -13.69 9.54
C ARG A 239 11.56 -12.76 9.02
N GLU A 240 12.72 -12.81 9.67
CA GLU A 240 13.92 -12.11 9.22
C GLU A 240 14.75 -13.04 8.34
N THR A 241 15.06 -12.59 7.14
CA THR A 241 15.83 -13.39 6.16
C THR A 241 17.25 -12.87 5.95
N MET A 242 17.49 -11.59 6.25
CA MET A 242 18.77 -10.91 6.01
C MET A 242 19.28 -11.10 4.56
N GLY A 243 18.38 -11.16 3.59
CA GLY A 243 18.70 -11.37 2.18
C GLY A 243 19.12 -12.79 1.82
N LYS A 244 19.04 -13.76 2.75
CA LYS A 244 19.39 -15.17 2.50
C LYS A 244 18.14 -15.98 2.17
N GLN A 245 18.32 -16.95 1.25
CA GLN A 245 17.23 -17.88 0.94
C GLN A 245 16.97 -18.82 2.13
N GLN A 246 15.74 -18.82 2.61
CA GLN A 246 15.24 -19.63 3.72
C GLN A 246 13.91 -20.26 3.26
N PHE A 247 13.98 -21.35 2.50
CA PHE A 247 12.77 -21.99 1.98
C PHE A 247 11.91 -22.52 3.12
N LEU A 248 10.68 -21.99 3.21
CA LEU A 248 9.69 -22.44 4.20
C LEU A 248 8.80 -23.52 3.55
N LYS A 249 8.55 -24.55 4.32
CA LYS A 249 7.63 -25.64 3.96
C LYS A 249 6.28 -25.43 4.63
#